data_2ae1cd68e76a4a5f90d9ae36eb96e779
#
_entry.id   2ae1cd68e76a4a5f90d9ae36eb96e779
#
_cell.length_a   1.000
_cell.length_b   1.000
_cell.length_c   1.000
_cell.angle_alpha   90.00
_cell.angle_beta   90.00
_cell.angle_gamma   90.00
#
_symmetry.space_group_name_H-M   'P 1'
#
loop_
_entity.id
_entity.type
_entity.pdbx_description
1 polymer ?
#
loop_
_entity_poly.entity_id
_entity_poly.type
_entity_poly.pdbx_seq_one_letter_code
_entity_poly.pdbx_strand_id
1 'polypeptide(L)'
;MFALQSARGLGHAAAMRILYGVVGEGMGHAIRSRVVLDWLFAQGHSVEIMASSRAADFLARRFPEVHRIHGLHIIYDENRVRKSRTLWSNLREGVAALPAQLRSYFELVRDFAPEVVISDFESWVYLYGKTHGLPVISIDNMQVLNRCKHDGDLLRGIERQFRLQRAFVRAKLPFCDQYLVTSFFYPPVTGKRTTLVPPVLRPEVVATPATPGEHLLVYQTSEDHEALSGVLAGSGLECRIYGLRRDLTEDHVEGNLCFRPFDERRFIADLASARAVISGGSFTVMSECVYLHKPLLAVPVGGQVEQVVNARYLQRAGYGQTADSIDADVLARFVAAVPGCEERLASYAQDGNRVLFDALARELESSVTR
;
A
#
# COMPACT_ATOMS: atom_id res chain seq x y z
N MET A 1 -14.95 -22.83 -12.37
CA MET A 1 -16.08 -23.08 -11.47
C MET A 1 -15.50 -23.67 -10.20
N PHE A 2 -14.90 -22.83 -9.31
CA PHE A 2 -14.37 -23.23 -8.01
C PHE A 2 -15.23 -22.61 -6.93
N ALA A 3 -15.65 -23.46 -6.04
CA ALA A 3 -16.70 -23.25 -5.05
C ALA A 3 -16.38 -22.12 -4.07
N LEU A 4 -17.29 -21.16 -4.01
CA LEU A 4 -17.54 -20.28 -2.86
C LEU A 4 -18.06 -21.17 -1.70
N GLN A 5 -17.19 -21.65 -0.84
CA GLN A 5 -17.59 -22.28 0.40
C GLN A 5 -17.23 -21.41 1.61
N SER A 6 -18.28 -21.13 2.38
CA SER A 6 -18.36 -20.67 3.76
C SER A 6 -17.96 -19.23 4.09
N ALA A 7 -18.79 -18.27 3.70
CA ALA A 7 -19.04 -17.07 4.51
C ALA A 7 -20.42 -17.20 5.19
N ARG A 8 -20.59 -18.15 6.10
CA ARG A 8 -21.77 -18.21 6.97
C ARG A 8 -21.33 -17.82 8.39
N GLY A 9 -21.68 -16.58 8.80
CA GLY A 9 -21.49 -16.22 10.19
C GLY A 9 -21.43 -14.73 10.55
N LEU A 10 -21.45 -13.81 9.59
CA LEU A 10 -21.65 -12.37 9.90
C LEU A 10 -23.06 -12.00 9.39
N GLY A 11 -23.87 -11.40 10.26
CA GLY A 11 -25.18 -10.87 9.88
C GLY A 11 -25.01 -10.01 8.63
N HIS A 12 -25.92 -10.11 7.65
CA HIS A 12 -25.89 -9.26 6.47
C HIS A 12 -26.02 -7.80 6.94
N ALA A 13 -24.89 -7.08 6.96
CA ALA A 13 -24.94 -5.63 7.05
C ALA A 13 -25.81 -5.12 5.89
N ALA A 14 -26.67 -4.15 6.15
CA ALA A 14 -27.50 -3.55 5.09
C ALA A 14 -26.59 -3.06 3.95
N ALA A 15 -27.00 -3.28 2.70
CA ALA A 15 -26.28 -2.77 1.55
C ALA A 15 -26.16 -1.24 1.65
N MET A 16 -24.95 -0.71 1.51
CA MET A 16 -24.64 0.71 1.65
C MET A 16 -24.15 1.29 0.34
N ARG A 17 -24.33 2.60 0.16
CA ARG A 17 -23.70 3.37 -0.90
C ARG A 17 -22.40 3.97 -0.39
N ILE A 18 -21.27 3.54 -0.95
CA ILE A 18 -19.92 3.85 -0.49
C ILE A 18 -19.20 4.69 -1.55
N LEU A 19 -18.66 5.83 -1.15
CA LEU A 19 -17.72 6.58 -1.97
C LEU A 19 -16.29 6.16 -1.60
N TYR A 20 -15.56 5.56 -2.55
CA TYR A 20 -14.22 5.04 -2.35
C TYR A 20 -13.17 5.84 -3.11
N GLY A 21 -12.16 6.35 -2.43
CA GLY A 21 -11.09 7.15 -3.03
C GLY A 21 -9.74 6.44 -3.02
N VAL A 22 -9.02 6.49 -4.15
CA VAL A 22 -7.69 5.88 -4.33
C VAL A 22 -6.70 6.91 -4.84
N VAL A 23 -5.63 7.14 -4.07
CA VAL A 23 -4.54 8.00 -4.52
C VAL A 23 -3.74 7.35 -5.65
N GLY A 24 -3.37 8.15 -6.66
CA GLY A 24 -2.68 7.67 -7.87
C GLY A 24 -1.17 7.48 -7.74
N GLU A 25 -0.59 7.79 -6.59
CA GLU A 25 0.84 7.73 -6.33
C GLU A 25 1.28 6.31 -5.96
N GLY A 26 1.75 5.56 -6.95
CA GLY A 26 2.23 4.19 -6.76
C GLY A 26 1.15 3.12 -6.92
N MET A 27 1.55 1.98 -7.50
CA MET A 27 0.64 0.87 -7.78
C MET A 27 0.17 0.15 -6.51
N GLY A 28 0.90 0.26 -5.40
CA GLY A 28 0.54 -0.38 -4.14
C GLY A 28 -0.85 0.03 -3.61
N HIS A 29 -1.22 1.30 -3.79
CA HIS A 29 -2.56 1.81 -3.45
C HIS A 29 -3.64 1.15 -4.33
N ALA A 30 -3.44 1.12 -5.63
CA ALA A 30 -4.38 0.51 -6.57
C ALA A 30 -4.57 -0.99 -6.33
N ILE A 31 -3.47 -1.72 -6.07
CA ILE A 31 -3.48 -3.17 -5.84
C ILE A 31 -4.28 -3.50 -4.57
N ARG A 32 -4.00 -2.83 -3.43
CA ARG A 32 -4.74 -3.11 -2.19
C ARG A 32 -6.18 -2.64 -2.27
N SER A 33 -6.45 -1.48 -2.91
CA SER A 33 -7.81 -0.99 -3.10
C SER A 33 -8.64 -1.96 -3.96
N ARG A 34 -8.07 -2.58 -4.99
CA ARG A 34 -8.74 -3.66 -5.75
C ARG A 34 -9.28 -4.74 -4.82
N VAL A 35 -8.47 -5.19 -3.88
CA VAL A 35 -8.84 -6.26 -2.94
C VAL A 35 -10.00 -5.84 -2.02
N VAL A 36 -9.93 -4.60 -1.49
CA VAL A 36 -10.99 -4.06 -0.64
C VAL A 36 -12.29 -3.84 -1.43
N LEU A 37 -12.19 -3.31 -2.65
CA LEU A 37 -13.33 -3.10 -3.55
C LEU A 37 -14.01 -4.42 -3.92
N ASP A 38 -13.23 -5.45 -4.30
CA ASP A 38 -13.77 -6.78 -4.58
C ASP A 38 -14.57 -7.32 -3.39
N TRP A 39 -14.07 -7.12 -2.18
CA TRP A 39 -14.78 -7.53 -0.96
C TRP A 39 -16.07 -6.71 -0.76
N LEU A 40 -16.03 -5.39 -0.91
CA LEU A 40 -17.20 -4.52 -0.77
C LEU A 40 -18.33 -4.89 -1.75
N PHE A 41 -17.99 -5.10 -3.02
CA PHE A 41 -18.95 -5.56 -4.02
C PHE A 41 -19.51 -6.96 -3.68
N ALA A 42 -18.66 -7.86 -3.18
CA ALA A 42 -19.09 -9.20 -2.77
C ALA A 42 -20.02 -9.19 -1.54
N GLN A 43 -19.94 -8.15 -0.68
CA GLN A 43 -20.90 -7.92 0.41
C GLN A 43 -22.20 -7.26 -0.05
N GLY A 44 -22.34 -6.92 -1.34
CA GLY A 44 -23.55 -6.31 -1.92
C GLY A 44 -23.64 -4.80 -1.76
N HIS A 45 -22.54 -4.12 -1.37
CA HIS A 45 -22.50 -2.66 -1.34
C HIS A 45 -22.45 -2.06 -2.76
N SER A 46 -23.06 -0.88 -2.93
CA SER A 46 -22.89 -0.06 -4.13
C SER A 46 -21.70 0.87 -3.91
N VAL A 47 -20.74 0.90 -4.85
CA VAL A 47 -19.50 1.66 -4.66
C VAL A 47 -19.21 2.53 -5.88
N GLU A 48 -19.09 3.85 -5.67
CA GLU A 48 -18.52 4.79 -6.64
C GLU A 48 -17.04 5.00 -6.32
N ILE A 49 -16.18 4.87 -7.34
CA ILE A 49 -14.73 4.84 -7.16
C ILE A 49 -14.12 6.11 -7.76
N MET A 50 -13.43 6.89 -6.96
CA MET A 50 -12.64 8.04 -7.42
C MET A 50 -11.16 7.70 -7.35
N ALA A 51 -10.48 7.69 -8.49
CA ALA A 51 -9.07 7.34 -8.57
C ALA A 51 -8.29 8.30 -9.47
N SER A 52 -7.02 8.54 -9.15
CA SER A 52 -6.16 9.41 -9.94
C SER A 52 -5.07 8.63 -10.68
N SER A 53 -4.53 9.22 -11.75
CA SER A 53 -3.36 8.73 -12.48
C SER A 53 -3.44 7.23 -12.85
N ARG A 54 -2.35 6.49 -12.64
CA ARG A 54 -2.24 5.05 -12.96
C ARG A 54 -3.20 4.15 -12.17
N ALA A 55 -3.62 4.58 -10.97
CA ALA A 55 -4.60 3.82 -10.19
C ALA A 55 -5.96 3.78 -10.90
N ALA A 56 -6.38 4.88 -11.53
CA ALA A 56 -7.61 4.92 -12.31
C ALA A 56 -7.58 3.93 -13.49
N ASP A 57 -6.47 3.90 -14.26
CA ASP A 57 -6.32 2.97 -15.39
C ASP A 57 -6.32 1.51 -14.96
N PHE A 58 -5.71 1.23 -13.82
CA PHE A 58 -5.65 -0.12 -13.27
C PHE A 58 -7.01 -0.61 -12.80
N LEU A 59 -7.74 0.22 -12.04
CA LEU A 59 -9.03 -0.14 -11.47
C LEU A 59 -10.14 -0.18 -12.54
N ALA A 60 -10.12 0.71 -13.54
CA ALA A 60 -11.10 0.74 -14.63
C ALA A 60 -11.10 -0.54 -15.50
N ARG A 61 -10.05 -1.35 -15.47
CA ARG A 61 -10.03 -2.66 -16.14
C ARG A 61 -10.95 -3.68 -15.48
N ARG A 62 -11.35 -3.46 -14.23
CA ARG A 62 -12.15 -4.39 -13.44
C ARG A 62 -13.49 -3.81 -12.98
N PHE A 63 -13.54 -2.52 -12.69
CA PHE A 63 -14.70 -1.83 -12.14
C PHE A 63 -15.19 -0.78 -13.13
N PRO A 64 -16.44 -0.81 -13.57
CA PRO A 64 -16.99 0.19 -14.51
C PRO A 64 -17.23 1.57 -13.85
N GLU A 65 -17.41 1.61 -12.52
CA GLU A 65 -17.76 2.81 -11.75
C GLU A 65 -16.54 3.63 -11.34
N VAL A 66 -15.44 3.60 -12.12
CA VAL A 66 -14.22 4.36 -11.82
C VAL A 66 -14.25 5.74 -12.48
N HIS A 67 -14.32 6.77 -11.65
CA HIS A 67 -14.20 8.15 -12.07
C HIS A 67 -12.75 8.61 -11.95
N ARG A 68 -12.17 9.03 -13.06
CA ARG A 68 -10.82 9.58 -13.09
C ARG A 68 -10.82 11.00 -12.53
N ILE A 69 -10.09 11.21 -11.44
CA ILE A 69 -9.86 12.53 -10.87
C ILE A 69 -8.41 12.98 -11.10
N HIS A 70 -8.21 14.31 -11.14
CA HIS A 70 -6.87 14.88 -11.07
C HIS A 70 -6.47 14.87 -9.59
N GLY A 71 -5.49 14.03 -9.22
CA GLY A 71 -5.01 13.96 -7.85
C GLY A 71 -4.62 15.36 -7.35
N LEU A 72 -4.98 15.67 -6.10
CA LEU A 72 -4.41 16.84 -5.41
C LEU A 72 -2.92 16.58 -5.21
N HIS A 73 -2.13 16.94 -6.19
CA HIS A 73 -0.71 17.17 -5.96
C HIS A 73 -0.61 18.38 -5.04
N ILE A 74 -0.52 18.15 -3.75
CA ILE A 74 0.00 19.17 -2.84
C ILE A 74 1.48 19.25 -3.20
N ILE A 75 1.79 20.15 -4.16
CA ILE A 75 3.15 20.48 -4.54
C ILE A 75 3.79 21.05 -3.27
N TYR A 76 4.65 20.28 -2.66
CA TYR A 76 5.60 20.77 -1.67
C TYR A 76 6.65 21.59 -2.41
N ASP A 77 6.37 22.87 -2.55
CA ASP A 77 7.42 23.86 -2.75
C ASP A 77 8.04 24.12 -1.38
N GLU A 78 9.34 24.00 -1.25
CA GLU A 78 10.13 23.85 0.00
C GLU A 78 9.88 24.89 1.09
N ASN A 79 8.97 25.82 0.95
CA ASN A 79 8.83 26.91 1.93
C ASN A 79 7.42 27.52 2.12
N ARG A 80 6.30 26.93 1.71
CA ARG A 80 4.98 27.58 1.94
C ARG A 80 3.84 26.61 2.31
N VAL A 81 3.71 26.36 3.62
CA VAL A 81 2.50 25.81 4.29
C VAL A 81 1.26 26.74 4.12
N ARG A 82 1.37 27.85 3.40
CA ARG A 82 0.29 28.85 3.27
C ARG A 82 -0.89 28.43 2.39
N LYS A 83 -0.69 27.56 1.39
CA LYS A 83 -1.78 27.16 0.47
C LYS A 83 -2.75 26.14 1.09
N SER A 84 -2.32 25.34 2.05
CA SER A 84 -3.21 24.42 2.77
C SER A 84 -4.18 25.15 3.70
N ARG A 85 -3.75 26.24 4.34
CA ARG A 85 -4.65 27.07 5.17
C ARG A 85 -5.74 27.74 4.35
N THR A 86 -5.42 28.17 3.13
CA THR A 86 -6.39 28.79 2.21
C THR A 86 -7.43 27.76 1.72
N LEU A 87 -7.00 26.54 1.43
CA LEU A 87 -7.93 25.46 1.05
C LEU A 87 -8.88 25.10 2.21
N TRP A 88 -8.37 25.04 3.44
CA TRP A 88 -9.15 24.75 4.63
C TRP A 88 -10.07 25.92 5.07
N SER A 89 -9.66 27.17 4.84
CA SER A 89 -10.54 28.33 5.09
C SER A 89 -11.70 28.37 4.10
N ASN A 90 -11.42 28.06 2.83
CA ASN A 90 -12.43 28.04 1.77
C ASN A 90 -13.44 26.88 1.93
N LEU A 91 -13.03 25.76 2.56
CA LEU A 91 -13.93 24.65 2.92
C LEU A 91 -14.98 25.04 3.97
N ARG A 92 -14.68 26.01 4.84
CA ARG A 92 -15.68 26.58 5.77
C ARG A 92 -16.71 27.45 5.05
N GLU A 93 -16.42 27.97 3.87
CA GLU A 93 -17.30 28.78 3.05
C GLU A 93 -18.21 27.95 2.12
N GLY A 94 -18.06 26.61 2.15
CA GLY A 94 -18.90 25.67 1.40
C GLY A 94 -18.41 25.33 0.02
N VAL A 95 -19.13 24.43 -0.66
CA VAL A 95 -18.78 23.86 -1.98
C VAL A 95 -18.64 24.95 -3.07
N ALA A 96 -19.32 26.09 -2.92
CA ALA A 96 -19.28 27.19 -3.87
C ALA A 96 -17.88 27.86 -4.00
N ALA A 97 -17.05 27.76 -2.95
CA ALA A 97 -15.69 28.30 -2.93
C ALA A 97 -14.64 27.35 -3.50
N LEU A 98 -15.03 26.13 -3.90
CA LEU A 98 -14.12 25.15 -4.48
C LEU A 98 -13.77 25.49 -5.96
N PRO A 99 -12.54 25.18 -6.43
CA PRO A 99 -12.22 25.24 -7.83
C PRO A 99 -13.24 24.49 -8.71
N ALA A 100 -13.51 25.00 -9.93
CA ALA A 100 -14.54 24.45 -10.82
C ALA A 100 -14.40 22.92 -11.04
N GLN A 101 -13.17 22.43 -11.17
CA GLN A 101 -12.88 21.00 -11.33
C GLN A 101 -13.33 20.16 -10.10
N LEU A 102 -13.22 20.71 -8.88
CA LEU A 102 -13.71 20.06 -7.67
C LEU A 102 -15.22 20.02 -7.62
N ARG A 103 -15.84 21.11 -8.00
CA ARG A 103 -17.29 21.22 -8.01
C ARG A 103 -17.90 20.16 -8.92
N SER A 104 -17.35 19.95 -10.12
CA SER A 104 -17.84 18.93 -11.04
C SER A 104 -17.78 17.51 -10.46
N TYR A 105 -16.75 17.18 -9.69
CA TYR A 105 -16.70 15.86 -9.01
C TYR A 105 -17.74 15.73 -7.90
N PHE A 106 -17.97 16.78 -7.14
CA PHE A 106 -19.01 16.77 -6.10
C PHE A 106 -20.42 16.67 -6.68
N GLU A 107 -20.65 17.31 -7.82
CA GLU A 107 -21.93 17.19 -8.55
C GLU A 107 -22.15 15.78 -9.08
N LEU A 108 -21.10 15.14 -9.63
CA LEU A 108 -21.13 13.78 -10.14
C LEU A 108 -21.50 12.76 -9.05
N VAL A 109 -21.01 12.94 -7.82
CA VAL A 109 -21.26 12.02 -6.69
C VAL A 109 -22.57 12.31 -5.97
N ARG A 110 -23.12 13.53 -6.13
CA ARG A 110 -24.32 13.96 -5.41
C ARG A 110 -25.53 13.04 -5.65
N ASP A 111 -25.72 12.62 -6.90
CA ASP A 111 -26.88 11.81 -7.28
C ASP A 111 -26.75 10.34 -6.78
N PHE A 112 -25.52 9.90 -6.56
CA PHE A 112 -25.25 8.61 -5.92
C PHE A 112 -25.61 8.62 -4.43
N ALA A 113 -25.57 9.79 -3.78
CA ALA A 113 -25.90 9.99 -2.35
C ALA A 113 -25.19 8.99 -1.42
N PRO A 114 -23.84 8.99 -1.34
CA PRO A 114 -23.11 8.06 -0.50
C PRO A 114 -23.45 8.21 0.97
N GLU A 115 -23.40 7.11 1.72
CA GLU A 115 -23.68 7.04 3.16
C GLU A 115 -22.39 7.02 3.99
N VAL A 116 -21.30 6.57 3.39
CA VAL A 116 -19.99 6.49 4.01
C VAL A 116 -18.90 6.72 2.98
N VAL A 117 -17.77 7.24 3.42
CA VAL A 117 -16.58 7.47 2.59
C VAL A 117 -15.44 6.58 3.08
N ILE A 118 -14.80 5.87 2.14
CA ILE A 118 -13.54 5.15 2.39
C ILE A 118 -12.44 5.82 1.58
N SER A 119 -11.32 6.13 2.23
CA SER A 119 -10.17 6.77 1.58
C SER A 119 -8.91 5.91 1.72
N ASP A 120 -8.35 5.48 0.60
CA ASP A 120 -6.98 5.01 0.52
C ASP A 120 -6.06 6.20 0.20
N PHE A 121 -5.80 6.98 1.25
CA PHE A 121 -4.96 8.17 1.24
C PHE A 121 -5.36 9.22 0.18
N GLU A 122 -6.64 9.23 -0.23
CA GLU A 122 -7.19 10.12 -1.23
C GLU A 122 -7.93 11.29 -0.57
N SER A 123 -7.63 12.53 -0.98
CA SER A 123 -8.10 13.73 -0.29
C SER A 123 -9.47 14.22 -0.76
N TRP A 124 -9.89 13.95 -2.00
CA TRP A 124 -11.15 14.47 -2.55
C TRP A 124 -12.36 13.82 -1.92
N VAL A 125 -12.36 12.49 -1.85
CA VAL A 125 -13.44 11.76 -1.18
C VAL A 125 -13.48 12.09 0.30
N TYR A 126 -12.31 12.27 0.94
CA TYR A 126 -12.23 12.74 2.31
C TYR A 126 -12.91 14.12 2.48
N LEU A 127 -12.60 15.07 1.59
CA LEU A 127 -13.21 16.39 1.63
C LEU A 127 -14.73 16.34 1.39
N TYR A 128 -15.17 15.53 0.43
CA TYR A 128 -16.58 15.26 0.19
C TYR A 128 -17.26 14.77 1.47
N GLY A 129 -16.72 13.74 2.10
CA GLY A 129 -17.28 13.19 3.33
C GLY A 129 -17.40 14.24 4.45
N LYS A 130 -16.33 15.01 4.67
CA LYS A 130 -16.33 16.05 5.73
C LYS A 130 -17.25 17.22 5.46
N THR A 131 -17.42 17.64 4.20
CA THR A 131 -18.35 18.72 3.84
C THR A 131 -19.81 18.29 3.87
N HIS A 132 -20.10 17.00 3.70
CA HIS A 132 -21.46 16.46 3.75
C HIS A 132 -21.81 15.76 5.08
N GLY A 133 -20.93 15.83 6.08
CA GLY A 133 -21.17 15.23 7.38
C GLY A 133 -21.18 13.69 7.39
N LEU A 134 -20.58 13.06 6.36
CA LEU A 134 -20.52 11.62 6.25
C LEU A 134 -19.38 11.03 7.08
N PRO A 135 -19.52 9.81 7.62
CA PRO A 135 -18.41 9.07 8.22
C PRO A 135 -17.30 8.84 7.22
N VAL A 136 -16.04 9.02 7.64
CA VAL A 136 -14.86 8.81 6.81
C VAL A 136 -13.95 7.77 7.44
N ILE A 137 -13.71 6.67 6.72
CA ILE A 137 -12.80 5.59 7.09
C ILE A 137 -11.53 5.69 6.23
N SER A 138 -10.35 5.82 6.85
CA SER A 138 -9.05 5.74 6.16
C SER A 138 -8.52 4.30 6.20
N ILE A 139 -8.08 3.77 5.04
CA ILE A 139 -7.44 2.45 4.95
C ILE A 139 -6.12 2.61 4.20
N ASP A 140 -5.01 2.73 4.92
CA ASP A 140 -3.69 2.88 4.31
C ASP A 140 -2.55 2.55 5.30
N ASN A 141 -1.32 2.41 4.79
CA ASN A 141 -0.12 2.25 5.61
C ASN A 141 0.49 3.59 6.03
N MET A 142 0.33 4.65 5.23
CA MET A 142 0.96 5.97 5.48
C MET A 142 0.64 6.51 6.88
N GLN A 143 -0.56 6.24 7.39
CA GLN A 143 -1.00 6.68 8.70
C GLN A 143 -0.18 6.09 9.86
N VAL A 144 0.62 5.04 9.66
CA VAL A 144 1.53 4.53 10.69
C VAL A 144 2.49 5.63 11.16
N LEU A 145 2.96 6.49 10.24
CA LEU A 145 3.86 7.61 10.56
C LEU A 145 3.23 8.64 11.50
N ASN A 146 1.91 8.83 11.39
CA ASN A 146 1.17 9.84 12.15
C ASN A 146 0.47 9.30 13.40
N ARG A 147 0.00 8.05 13.35
CA ARG A 147 -0.90 7.48 14.35
C ARG A 147 -0.18 6.62 15.40
N CYS A 148 1.11 6.33 15.18
CA CYS A 148 1.90 5.48 16.05
C CYS A 148 3.11 6.19 16.63
N LYS A 149 3.64 5.64 17.71
CA LYS A 149 4.92 6.06 18.33
C LYS A 149 6.04 5.22 17.71
N HIS A 150 7.11 5.88 17.32
CA HIS A 150 8.31 5.25 16.80
C HIS A 150 9.49 5.51 17.72
N ASP A 151 10.34 4.52 17.92
CA ASP A 151 11.54 4.65 18.73
C ASP A 151 12.58 5.50 18.01
N GLY A 152 13.40 6.22 18.78
CA GLY A 152 14.37 7.16 18.22
C GLY A 152 15.45 6.51 17.34
N ASP A 153 15.82 5.26 17.62
CA ASP A 153 16.78 4.51 16.80
C ASP A 153 16.23 4.15 15.41
N LEU A 154 14.91 3.87 15.29
CA LEU A 154 14.25 3.71 13.99
C LEU A 154 14.22 4.99 13.15
N LEU A 155 14.33 6.14 13.78
CA LEU A 155 14.28 7.44 13.09
C LEU A 155 15.67 8.06 12.88
N ARG A 156 16.73 7.43 13.40
CA ARG A 156 18.10 7.98 13.35
C ARG A 156 18.51 8.34 11.92
N GLY A 157 18.93 9.59 11.75
CA GLY A 157 19.38 10.14 10.46
C GLY A 157 18.26 10.60 9.52
N ILE A 158 16.99 10.38 9.87
CA ILE A 158 15.84 10.82 9.07
C ILE A 158 14.84 11.67 9.88
N GLU A 159 15.20 12.14 11.06
CA GLU A 159 14.28 12.78 12.01
C GLU A 159 13.60 14.02 11.41
N ARG A 160 14.34 14.82 10.62
CA ARG A 160 13.78 16.01 9.95
C ARG A 160 12.78 15.61 8.88
N GLN A 161 13.17 14.68 8.00
CA GLN A 161 12.32 14.19 6.92
C GLN A 161 11.06 13.51 7.48
N PHE A 162 11.22 12.70 8.54
CA PHE A 162 10.11 12.06 9.24
C PHE A 162 9.12 13.10 9.80
N ARG A 163 9.61 14.17 10.47
CA ARG A 163 8.71 15.22 10.98
C ARG A 163 7.92 15.91 9.86
N LEU A 164 8.57 16.18 8.73
CA LEU A 164 7.90 16.79 7.57
C LEU A 164 6.86 15.83 6.97
N GLN A 165 7.23 14.57 6.74
CA GLN A 165 6.32 13.56 6.19
C GLN A 165 5.14 13.29 7.13
N ARG A 166 5.40 13.20 8.44
CA ARG A 166 4.35 13.05 9.46
C ARG A 166 3.38 14.23 9.43
N ALA A 167 3.89 15.46 9.33
CA ALA A 167 3.04 16.66 9.24
C ALA A 167 2.17 16.62 7.97
N PHE A 168 2.73 16.19 6.85
CA PHE A 168 1.99 15.99 5.61
C PHE A 168 0.88 14.95 5.73
N VAL A 169 1.21 13.75 6.21
CA VAL A 169 0.24 12.67 6.42
C VAL A 169 -0.90 13.12 7.34
N ARG A 170 -0.55 13.83 8.42
CA ARG A 170 -1.54 14.39 9.35
C ARG A 170 -2.44 15.43 8.69
N ALA A 171 -1.90 16.27 7.81
CA ALA A 171 -2.65 17.32 7.15
C ALA A 171 -3.54 16.80 6.01
N LYS A 172 -3.18 15.67 5.40
CA LYS A 172 -3.88 15.13 4.23
C LYS A 172 -5.25 14.53 4.58
N LEU A 173 -5.34 13.78 5.67
CA LEU A 173 -6.57 13.12 6.14
C LEU A 173 -6.76 13.35 7.66
N PRO A 174 -7.00 14.58 8.12
CA PRO A 174 -7.20 14.83 9.54
C PRO A 174 -8.63 14.42 9.98
N PHE A 175 -8.77 13.98 11.24
CA PHE A 175 -10.05 13.74 11.87
C PHE A 175 -10.99 12.77 11.11
N CYS A 176 -10.47 11.74 10.45
CA CYS A 176 -11.31 10.63 10.00
C CYS A 176 -12.02 9.99 11.19
N ASP A 177 -13.18 9.40 10.93
CA ASP A 177 -13.98 8.76 11.98
C ASP A 177 -13.33 7.45 12.41
N GLN A 178 -12.59 6.78 11.50
CA GLN A 178 -11.73 5.65 11.80
C GLN A 178 -10.51 5.61 10.88
N TYR A 179 -9.39 5.09 11.43
CA TYR A 179 -8.16 4.79 10.69
C TYR A 179 -7.84 3.31 10.85
N LEU A 180 -8.01 2.53 9.79
CA LEU A 180 -7.56 1.15 9.67
C LEU A 180 -6.16 1.18 9.05
N VAL A 181 -5.14 1.15 9.90
CA VAL A 181 -3.74 1.28 9.46
C VAL A 181 -3.17 -0.08 9.18
N THR A 182 -2.89 -0.37 7.91
CA THR A 182 -2.36 -1.66 7.48
C THR A 182 -0.87 -1.77 7.81
N SER A 183 -0.47 -2.83 8.51
CA SER A 183 0.92 -3.00 8.94
C SER A 183 1.24 -4.47 9.27
N PHE A 184 2.46 -4.93 8.95
CA PHE A 184 3.01 -6.22 9.40
C PHE A 184 3.83 -6.08 10.71
N PHE A 185 3.91 -4.88 11.25
CA PHE A 185 4.52 -4.57 12.54
C PHE A 185 3.57 -3.71 13.38
N TYR A 186 3.68 -3.77 14.69
CA TYR A 186 2.65 -3.22 15.60
C TYR A 186 3.25 -2.26 16.63
N PRO A 187 3.64 -1.03 16.23
CA PRO A 187 4.10 -0.01 17.17
C PRO A 187 2.95 0.50 18.05
N PRO A 188 3.24 1.06 19.23
CA PRO A 188 2.22 1.61 20.10
C PRO A 188 1.38 2.68 19.40
N VAL A 189 0.06 2.49 19.37
CA VAL A 189 -0.88 3.45 18.82
C VAL A 189 -1.02 4.64 19.76
N THR A 190 -0.88 5.85 19.22
CA THR A 190 -1.06 7.11 19.96
C THR A 190 -2.22 7.93 19.43
N GLY A 191 -2.67 7.65 18.22
CA GLY A 191 -3.80 8.31 17.58
C GLY A 191 -5.15 7.76 18.06
N LYS A 192 -6.12 8.62 18.39
CA LYS A 192 -7.51 8.20 18.65
C LYS A 192 -8.13 7.61 17.37
N ARG A 193 -9.15 6.74 17.50
CA ARG A 193 -9.87 6.15 16.35
C ARG A 193 -8.91 5.45 15.38
N THR A 194 -8.01 4.65 15.92
CA THR A 194 -6.96 3.99 15.13
C THR A 194 -6.85 2.53 15.52
N THR A 195 -6.97 1.67 14.53
CA THR A 195 -6.79 0.23 14.66
C THR A 195 -5.67 -0.20 13.70
N LEU A 196 -4.64 -0.86 14.22
CA LEU A 196 -3.66 -1.55 13.38
C LEU A 196 -4.26 -2.86 12.91
N VAL A 197 -4.22 -3.08 11.62
CA VAL A 197 -4.69 -4.31 10.97
C VAL A 197 -3.58 -4.91 10.12
N PRO A 198 -3.57 -6.24 9.88
CA PRO A 198 -2.61 -6.85 8.98
C PRO A 198 -2.65 -6.24 7.58
N PRO A 199 -1.57 -6.35 6.79
CA PRO A 199 -1.52 -5.84 5.42
C PRO A 199 -2.60 -6.44 4.54
N VAL A 200 -3.03 -5.67 3.53
CA VAL A 200 -3.92 -6.17 2.47
C VAL A 200 -3.12 -7.03 1.52
N LEU A 201 -3.52 -8.29 1.36
CA LEU A 201 -2.88 -9.26 0.49
C LEU A 201 -3.75 -9.55 -0.73
N ARG A 202 -3.12 -9.67 -1.90
CA ARG A 202 -3.81 -10.13 -3.11
C ARG A 202 -4.34 -11.55 -2.90
N PRO A 203 -5.58 -11.87 -3.33
CA PRO A 203 -6.13 -13.22 -3.24
C PRO A 203 -5.22 -14.26 -3.90
N GLU A 204 -4.56 -13.89 -4.99
CA GLU A 204 -3.61 -14.73 -5.72
C GLU A 204 -2.39 -15.09 -4.85
N VAL A 205 -1.91 -14.16 -4.02
CA VAL A 205 -0.82 -14.41 -3.05
C VAL A 205 -1.29 -15.35 -1.93
N VAL A 206 -2.50 -15.08 -1.40
CA VAL A 206 -3.09 -15.92 -0.34
C VAL A 206 -3.31 -17.36 -0.82
N ALA A 207 -3.69 -17.53 -2.08
CA ALA A 207 -3.95 -18.85 -2.68
C ALA A 207 -2.69 -19.59 -3.13
N THR A 208 -1.54 -18.93 -3.20
CA THR A 208 -0.30 -19.54 -3.68
C THR A 208 0.54 -20.06 -2.51
N PRO A 209 0.77 -21.38 -2.41
CA PRO A 209 1.60 -21.93 -1.34
C PRO A 209 3.06 -21.51 -1.51
N ALA A 210 3.67 -21.07 -0.43
CA ALA A 210 5.11 -20.80 -0.41
C ALA A 210 5.88 -22.11 -0.50
N THR A 211 6.90 -22.15 -1.38
CA THR A 211 7.78 -23.30 -1.55
C THR A 211 9.25 -22.89 -1.41
N PRO A 212 10.12 -23.74 -0.87
CA PRO A 212 11.55 -23.48 -0.90
C PRO A 212 12.06 -23.36 -2.35
N GLY A 213 12.98 -22.46 -2.59
CA GLY A 213 13.61 -22.29 -3.89
C GLY A 213 15.05 -21.79 -3.77
N GLU A 214 15.76 -21.73 -4.89
CA GLU A 214 17.18 -21.37 -4.93
C GLU A 214 17.42 -19.98 -5.50
N HIS A 215 16.44 -19.41 -6.23
CA HIS A 215 16.62 -18.14 -6.93
C HIS A 215 16.36 -16.92 -6.03
N LEU A 216 17.01 -15.83 -6.35
CA LEU A 216 16.67 -14.51 -5.86
C LEU A 216 15.60 -13.90 -6.78
N LEU A 217 14.50 -13.40 -6.18
CA LEU A 217 13.57 -12.55 -6.91
C LEU A 217 14.01 -11.09 -6.74
N VAL A 218 14.21 -10.39 -7.83
CA VAL A 218 14.56 -8.96 -7.82
C VAL A 218 13.42 -8.16 -8.44
N TYR A 219 12.85 -7.23 -7.65
CA TYR A 219 11.85 -6.29 -8.15
C TYR A 219 12.31 -4.87 -7.91
N GLN A 220 12.82 -4.25 -8.96
CA GLN A 220 13.33 -2.88 -8.93
C GLN A 220 12.79 -2.09 -10.12
N THR A 221 12.45 -0.83 -9.85
CA THR A 221 11.93 0.09 -10.86
C THR A 221 12.81 1.33 -11.02
N SER A 222 13.98 1.36 -10.37
CA SER A 222 14.96 2.44 -10.48
C SER A 222 15.70 2.41 -11.82
N GLU A 223 16.28 3.52 -12.23
CA GLU A 223 16.91 3.70 -13.53
C GLU A 223 18.36 3.19 -13.61
N ASP A 224 19.01 2.91 -12.47
CA ASP A 224 20.39 2.43 -12.43
C ASP A 224 20.46 0.90 -12.58
N HIS A 225 20.36 0.44 -13.82
CA HIS A 225 20.28 -0.99 -14.16
C HIS A 225 21.63 -1.68 -14.22
N GLU A 226 22.70 -1.01 -14.67
CA GLU A 226 23.98 -1.62 -14.95
C GLU A 226 24.73 -2.01 -13.67
N ALA A 227 24.79 -1.11 -12.68
CA ALA A 227 25.47 -1.38 -11.43
C ALA A 227 24.84 -2.56 -10.67
N LEU A 228 23.51 -2.57 -10.56
CA LEU A 228 22.79 -3.67 -9.90
C LEU A 228 22.97 -5.00 -10.65
N SER A 229 22.86 -5.00 -11.98
CA SER A 229 23.03 -6.19 -12.79
C SER A 229 24.45 -6.78 -12.65
N GLY A 230 25.48 -5.92 -12.58
CA GLY A 230 26.86 -6.34 -12.33
C GLY A 230 27.04 -7.05 -10.98
N VAL A 231 26.43 -6.51 -9.91
CA VAL A 231 26.48 -7.13 -8.56
C VAL A 231 25.75 -8.48 -8.56
N LEU A 232 24.57 -8.56 -9.17
CA LEU A 232 23.79 -9.80 -9.26
C LEU A 232 24.49 -10.86 -10.09
N ALA A 233 25.08 -10.49 -11.22
CA ALA A 233 25.86 -11.40 -12.06
C ALA A 233 27.06 -11.98 -11.31
N GLY A 234 27.78 -11.15 -10.55
CA GLY A 234 28.91 -11.57 -9.73
C GLY A 234 28.55 -12.51 -8.58
N SER A 235 27.28 -12.59 -8.17
CA SER A 235 26.84 -13.49 -7.10
C SER A 235 26.79 -14.96 -7.51
N GLY A 236 26.65 -15.24 -8.80
CA GLY A 236 26.46 -16.60 -9.34
C GLY A 236 25.10 -17.24 -8.99
N LEU A 237 24.23 -16.55 -8.23
CA LEU A 237 22.88 -17.03 -7.88
C LEU A 237 21.92 -16.77 -9.04
N GLU A 238 21.01 -17.72 -9.31
CA GLU A 238 19.91 -17.46 -10.26
C GLU A 238 19.11 -16.25 -9.78
N CYS A 239 18.95 -15.24 -10.64
CA CYS A 239 18.20 -14.04 -10.36
C CYS A 239 17.05 -13.90 -11.37
N ARG A 240 15.80 -13.86 -10.87
CA ARG A 240 14.61 -13.53 -11.67
C ARG A 240 14.26 -12.09 -11.45
N ILE A 241 14.37 -11.27 -12.49
CA ILE A 241 14.42 -9.82 -12.40
C ILE A 241 13.20 -9.20 -13.08
N TYR A 242 12.44 -8.42 -12.34
CA TYR A 242 11.28 -7.67 -12.81
C TYR A 242 11.49 -6.16 -12.64
N GLY A 243 11.01 -5.38 -13.62
CA GLY A 243 10.93 -3.93 -13.57
C GLY A 243 12.15 -3.18 -14.10
N LEU A 244 13.31 -3.83 -14.26
CA LEU A 244 14.51 -3.20 -14.84
C LEU A 244 14.43 -3.05 -16.36
N ARG A 245 13.95 -4.06 -17.08
CA ARG A 245 13.80 -4.07 -18.54
C ARG A 245 12.32 -4.06 -18.91
N ARG A 246 11.73 -2.86 -18.97
CA ARG A 246 10.29 -2.70 -19.29
C ARG A 246 9.97 -2.79 -20.78
N ASP A 247 10.98 -2.78 -21.62
CA ASP A 247 10.96 -2.95 -23.07
C ASP A 247 10.73 -4.41 -23.50
N LEU A 248 10.99 -5.36 -22.61
CA LEU A 248 10.90 -6.78 -22.92
C LEU A 248 9.46 -7.27 -23.05
N THR A 249 9.22 -8.10 -24.05
CA THR A 249 7.97 -8.85 -24.26
C THR A 249 8.12 -10.34 -23.97
N GLU A 250 9.36 -10.83 -23.86
CA GLU A 250 9.73 -12.21 -23.52
C GLU A 250 10.93 -12.22 -22.58
N ASP A 251 11.26 -13.39 -22.03
CA ASP A 251 12.39 -13.54 -21.12
C ASP A 251 13.72 -13.29 -21.84
N HIS A 252 14.59 -12.55 -21.18
CA HIS A 252 15.95 -12.33 -21.64
C HIS A 252 16.95 -12.85 -20.60
N VAL A 253 17.78 -13.84 -20.99
CA VAL A 253 18.72 -14.50 -20.09
C VAL A 253 20.15 -14.08 -20.39
N GLU A 254 20.84 -13.60 -19.37
CA GLU A 254 22.26 -13.22 -19.41
C GLU A 254 22.98 -13.93 -18.24
N GLY A 255 23.64 -15.05 -18.52
CA GLY A 255 24.30 -15.86 -17.49
C GLY A 255 23.29 -16.36 -16.42
N ASN A 256 23.49 -15.93 -15.18
CA ASN A 256 22.60 -16.26 -14.05
C ASN A 256 21.42 -15.26 -13.89
N LEU A 257 21.31 -14.26 -14.76
CA LEU A 257 20.25 -13.24 -14.73
C LEU A 257 19.14 -13.58 -15.73
N CYS A 258 17.90 -13.65 -15.28
CA CYS A 258 16.71 -13.80 -16.11
C CYS A 258 15.82 -12.56 -15.96
N PHE A 259 15.91 -11.65 -16.92
CA PHE A 259 15.04 -10.48 -17.00
C PHE A 259 13.69 -10.89 -17.57
N ARG A 260 12.61 -10.52 -16.86
CA ARG A 260 11.24 -10.96 -17.18
C ARG A 260 10.32 -9.77 -17.43
N PRO A 261 9.50 -9.82 -18.50
CA PRO A 261 8.38 -8.89 -18.64
C PRO A 261 7.43 -9.08 -17.45
N PHE A 262 6.77 -7.98 -17.04
CA PHE A 262 5.89 -8.04 -15.89
C PHE A 262 4.59 -8.77 -16.24
N ASP A 263 4.39 -9.93 -15.61
CA ASP A 263 3.14 -10.67 -15.54
C ASP A 263 2.81 -10.93 -14.07
N GLU A 264 1.60 -10.57 -13.62
CA GLU A 264 1.23 -10.65 -12.21
C GLU A 264 1.24 -12.08 -11.66
N ARG A 265 0.73 -13.04 -12.42
CA ARG A 265 0.66 -14.45 -11.97
C ARG A 265 2.04 -15.06 -11.86
N ARG A 266 2.85 -14.79 -12.87
CA ARG A 266 4.24 -15.28 -12.91
C ARG A 266 5.08 -14.65 -11.81
N PHE A 267 4.92 -13.35 -11.58
CA PHE A 267 5.60 -12.66 -10.47
C PHE A 267 5.26 -13.29 -9.12
N ILE A 268 3.98 -13.59 -8.87
CA ILE A 268 3.54 -14.23 -7.62
C ILE A 268 4.10 -15.64 -7.49
N ALA A 269 4.13 -16.42 -8.56
CA ALA A 269 4.72 -17.77 -8.55
C ALA A 269 6.21 -17.72 -8.25
N ASP A 270 6.96 -16.80 -8.87
CA ASP A 270 8.38 -16.58 -8.61
C ASP A 270 8.63 -16.07 -7.19
N LEU A 271 7.75 -15.19 -6.67
CA LEU A 271 7.82 -14.71 -5.30
C LEU A 271 7.61 -15.85 -4.30
N ALA A 272 6.59 -16.68 -4.53
CA ALA A 272 6.26 -17.79 -3.64
C ALA A 272 7.34 -18.89 -3.62
N SER A 273 8.09 -19.04 -4.72
CA SER A 273 9.18 -20.01 -4.84
C SER A 273 10.58 -19.40 -4.70
N ALA A 274 10.71 -18.11 -4.38
CA ALA A 274 12.02 -17.49 -4.17
C ALA A 274 12.71 -18.02 -2.90
N ARG A 275 14.05 -18.08 -2.93
CA ARG A 275 14.86 -18.21 -1.72
C ARG A 275 14.83 -16.94 -0.89
N ALA A 276 14.98 -15.79 -1.54
CA ALA A 276 14.91 -14.48 -0.93
C ALA A 276 14.53 -13.43 -1.99
N VAL A 277 14.18 -12.24 -1.53
CA VAL A 277 13.69 -11.15 -2.38
C VAL A 277 14.55 -9.91 -2.22
N ILE A 278 14.75 -9.15 -3.29
CA ILE A 278 15.37 -7.83 -3.29
C ILE A 278 14.36 -6.84 -3.88
N SER A 279 13.99 -5.78 -3.14
CA SER A 279 13.02 -4.81 -3.63
C SER A 279 13.26 -3.39 -3.13
N GLY A 280 12.75 -2.40 -3.88
CA GLY A 280 12.88 -0.96 -3.61
C GLY A 280 12.02 -0.42 -2.45
N GLY A 281 11.62 -1.23 -1.47
CA GLY A 281 10.92 -0.73 -0.28
C GLY A 281 9.41 -0.57 -0.41
N SER A 282 8.78 -1.08 -1.46
CA SER A 282 7.32 -1.11 -1.60
C SER A 282 6.65 -1.86 -0.44
N PHE A 283 5.75 -1.21 0.29
CA PHE A 283 5.02 -1.84 1.41
C PHE A 283 4.24 -3.07 0.97
N THR A 284 3.61 -3.04 -0.21
CA THR A 284 2.85 -4.17 -0.74
C THR A 284 3.77 -5.39 -0.95
N VAL A 285 4.92 -5.21 -1.59
CA VAL A 285 5.87 -6.31 -1.80
C VAL A 285 6.45 -6.80 -0.47
N MET A 286 6.80 -5.90 0.47
CA MET A 286 7.24 -6.30 1.81
C MET A 286 6.20 -7.17 2.51
N SER A 287 4.94 -6.77 2.45
CA SER A 287 3.82 -7.48 3.09
C SER A 287 3.63 -8.88 2.52
N GLU A 288 3.74 -9.01 1.21
CA GLU A 288 3.63 -10.29 0.51
C GLU A 288 4.83 -11.20 0.80
N CYS A 289 6.04 -10.63 0.89
CA CYS A 289 7.22 -11.37 1.33
C CYS A 289 7.06 -11.90 2.76
N VAL A 290 6.60 -11.05 3.68
CA VAL A 290 6.38 -11.44 5.09
C VAL A 290 5.32 -12.55 5.18
N TYR A 291 4.23 -12.42 4.44
CA TYR A 291 3.16 -13.43 4.39
C TYR A 291 3.64 -14.78 3.84
N LEU A 292 4.43 -14.77 2.77
CA LEU A 292 4.98 -15.96 2.13
C LEU A 292 6.27 -16.45 2.81
N HIS A 293 6.65 -15.86 3.93
CA HIS A 293 7.86 -16.18 4.69
C HIS A 293 9.15 -16.06 3.84
N LYS A 294 9.21 -15.06 2.96
CA LYS A 294 10.39 -14.81 2.11
C LYS A 294 11.24 -13.68 2.68
N PRO A 295 12.50 -13.96 3.05
CA PRO A 295 13.43 -12.93 3.50
C PRO A 295 13.60 -11.83 2.45
N LEU A 296 13.61 -10.56 2.89
CA LEU A 296 13.65 -9.42 1.99
C LEU A 296 14.84 -8.50 2.29
N LEU A 297 15.64 -8.19 1.26
CA LEU A 297 16.52 -7.03 1.25
C LEU A 297 15.75 -5.83 0.69
N ALA A 298 15.41 -4.91 1.57
CA ALA A 298 14.72 -3.67 1.21
C ALA A 298 15.72 -2.55 0.93
N VAL A 299 15.62 -1.92 -0.24
CA VAL A 299 16.42 -0.76 -0.65
C VAL A 299 15.49 0.41 -0.92
N PRO A 300 15.11 1.18 0.12
CA PRO A 300 14.17 2.29 -0.02
C PRO A 300 14.64 3.33 -1.03
N VAL A 301 13.71 3.84 -1.81
CA VAL A 301 13.99 4.94 -2.76
C VAL A 301 14.28 6.22 -1.96
N GLY A 302 15.31 6.96 -2.36
CA GLY A 302 15.73 8.19 -1.71
C GLY A 302 14.57 9.18 -1.52
N GLY A 303 14.45 9.73 -0.31
CA GLY A 303 13.36 10.67 0.05
C GLY A 303 12.03 10.04 0.45
N GLN A 304 11.85 8.74 0.31
CA GLN A 304 10.62 8.00 0.66
C GLN A 304 10.66 7.54 2.14
N VAL A 305 10.37 8.45 3.07
CA VAL A 305 10.48 8.19 4.52
C VAL A 305 9.63 7.00 4.98
N GLU A 306 8.45 6.82 4.41
CA GLU A 306 7.58 5.69 4.71
C GLU A 306 8.27 4.35 4.39
N GLN A 307 8.91 4.26 3.22
CA GLN A 307 9.66 3.07 2.83
C GLN A 307 10.84 2.79 3.78
N VAL A 308 11.56 3.84 4.20
CA VAL A 308 12.66 3.70 5.17
C VAL A 308 12.15 3.20 6.51
N VAL A 309 11.05 3.73 7.01
CA VAL A 309 10.45 3.30 8.29
C VAL A 309 9.98 1.85 8.19
N ASN A 310 9.27 1.47 7.15
CA ASN A 310 8.82 0.10 6.92
C ASN A 310 9.99 -0.89 6.82
N ALA A 311 11.05 -0.53 6.09
CA ALA A 311 12.26 -1.35 5.95
C ALA A 311 13.01 -1.54 7.28
N ARG A 312 13.10 -0.50 8.09
CA ARG A 312 13.71 -0.57 9.42
C ARG A 312 12.91 -1.44 10.39
N TYR A 313 11.57 -1.42 10.30
CA TYR A 313 10.72 -2.37 11.04
C TYR A 313 10.87 -3.80 10.54
N LEU A 314 10.97 -4.01 9.23
CA LEU A 314 11.26 -5.33 8.63
C LEU A 314 12.56 -5.90 9.22
N GLN A 315 13.63 -5.10 9.23
CA GLN A 315 14.93 -5.50 9.79
C GLN A 315 14.86 -5.73 11.30
N ARG A 316 14.18 -4.87 12.05
CA ARG A 316 13.99 -5.02 13.50
C ARG A 316 13.24 -6.32 13.86
N ALA A 317 12.25 -6.70 13.06
CA ALA A 317 11.53 -7.96 13.24
C ALA A 317 12.39 -9.19 12.87
N GLY A 318 13.51 -8.98 12.20
CA GLY A 318 14.37 -10.05 11.69
C GLY A 318 13.81 -10.72 10.42
N TYR A 319 12.89 -10.07 9.73
CA TYR A 319 12.27 -10.58 8.50
C TYR A 319 13.08 -10.32 7.24
N GLY A 320 14.19 -9.58 7.38
CA GLY A 320 15.05 -9.21 6.29
C GLY A 320 16.09 -8.17 6.71
N GLN A 321 16.67 -7.51 5.74
CA GLN A 321 17.65 -6.44 5.93
C GLN A 321 17.24 -5.19 5.15
N THR A 322 17.81 -4.03 5.51
CA THR A 322 17.71 -2.80 4.72
C THR A 322 19.10 -2.26 4.39
N ALA A 323 19.23 -1.67 3.21
CA ALA A 323 20.44 -0.99 2.77
C ALA A 323 20.06 0.26 1.95
N ASP A 324 20.97 1.22 1.88
CA ASP A 324 20.79 2.42 1.05
C ASP A 324 21.13 2.14 -0.43
N SER A 325 22.01 1.18 -0.68
CA SER A 325 22.40 0.69 -2.01
C SER A 325 22.82 -0.78 -1.94
N ILE A 326 22.92 -1.44 -3.10
CA ILE A 326 23.33 -2.85 -3.20
C ILE A 326 24.72 -2.90 -3.83
N ASP A 327 25.68 -3.43 -3.06
CA ASP A 327 26.98 -3.86 -3.53
C ASP A 327 27.19 -5.35 -3.22
N ALA A 328 28.32 -5.90 -3.63
CA ALA A 328 28.64 -7.32 -3.45
C ALA A 328 28.65 -7.73 -1.96
N ASP A 329 29.16 -6.87 -1.08
CA ASP A 329 29.23 -7.14 0.35
C ASP A 329 27.86 -7.10 1.02
N VAL A 330 27.00 -6.15 0.64
CA VAL A 330 25.60 -6.06 1.09
C VAL A 330 24.85 -7.32 0.67
N LEU A 331 24.98 -7.73 -0.59
CA LEU A 331 24.33 -8.93 -1.11
C LEU A 331 24.82 -10.19 -0.39
N ALA A 332 26.13 -10.33 -0.22
CA ALA A 332 26.72 -11.50 0.47
C ALA A 332 26.24 -11.59 1.94
N ARG A 333 26.23 -10.44 2.68
CA ARG A 333 25.73 -10.39 4.06
C ARG A 333 24.24 -10.75 4.13
N PHE A 334 23.44 -10.25 3.19
CA PHE A 334 22.02 -10.58 3.15
C PHE A 334 21.80 -12.06 2.88
N VAL A 335 22.46 -12.65 1.87
CA VAL A 335 22.34 -14.08 1.55
C VAL A 335 22.75 -14.95 2.74
N ALA A 336 23.81 -14.58 3.46
CA ALA A 336 24.23 -15.28 4.66
C ALA A 336 23.22 -15.18 5.81
N ALA A 337 22.43 -14.10 5.87
CA ALA A 337 21.41 -13.88 6.91
C ALA A 337 20.07 -14.58 6.59
N VAL A 338 19.84 -15.04 5.36
CA VAL A 338 18.56 -15.66 4.93
C VAL A 338 18.05 -16.74 5.90
N PRO A 339 18.85 -17.74 6.34
CA PRO A 339 18.34 -18.78 7.24
C PRO A 339 17.79 -18.21 8.56
N GLY A 340 18.47 -17.23 9.15
CA GLY A 340 17.99 -16.58 10.38
C GLY A 340 16.73 -15.75 10.15
N CYS A 341 16.55 -15.16 8.98
CA CYS A 341 15.32 -14.45 8.62
C CYS A 341 14.15 -15.42 8.42
N GLU A 342 14.38 -16.57 7.78
CA GLU A 342 13.37 -17.63 7.61
C GLU A 342 12.86 -18.14 8.96
N GLU A 343 13.77 -18.38 9.91
CA GLU A 343 13.41 -18.78 11.27
C GLU A 343 12.51 -17.76 11.96
N ARG A 344 12.79 -16.46 11.80
CA ARG A 344 11.98 -15.38 12.35
C ARG A 344 10.62 -15.27 11.64
N LEU A 345 10.62 -15.36 10.31
CA LEU A 345 9.39 -15.31 9.51
C LEU A 345 8.45 -16.48 9.81
N ALA A 346 8.96 -17.65 10.18
CA ALA A 346 8.14 -18.82 10.54
C ALA A 346 7.13 -18.54 11.67
N SER A 347 7.40 -17.54 12.51
CA SER A 347 6.48 -17.10 13.57
C SER A 347 5.39 -16.11 13.11
N TYR A 348 5.50 -15.54 11.91
CA TYR A 348 4.48 -14.65 11.38
C TYR A 348 3.27 -15.43 10.90
N ALA A 349 2.09 -15.01 11.35
CA ALA A 349 0.83 -15.62 10.95
C ALA A 349 -0.19 -14.54 10.59
N GLN A 350 -0.82 -14.70 9.44
CA GLN A 350 -1.92 -13.86 8.98
C GLN A 350 -2.95 -14.73 8.26
N ASP A 351 -4.21 -14.62 8.68
CA ASP A 351 -5.33 -15.33 8.06
C ASP A 351 -5.90 -14.53 6.89
N GLY A 352 -5.16 -14.49 5.80
CA GLY A 352 -5.50 -13.70 4.62
C GLY A 352 -5.85 -12.26 4.98
N ASN A 353 -7.01 -11.79 4.52
CA ASN A 353 -7.51 -10.44 4.80
C ASN A 353 -8.62 -10.39 5.87
N ARG A 354 -8.90 -11.51 6.57
CA ARG A 354 -10.05 -11.62 7.46
C ARG A 354 -10.09 -10.54 8.54
N VAL A 355 -8.98 -10.32 9.24
CA VAL A 355 -8.92 -9.33 10.34
C VAL A 355 -9.25 -7.90 9.86
N LEU A 356 -8.75 -7.53 8.67
CA LEU A 356 -9.07 -6.23 8.05
C LEU A 356 -10.56 -6.16 7.71
N PHE A 357 -11.10 -7.19 7.05
CA PHE A 357 -12.50 -7.18 6.60
C PHE A 357 -13.47 -7.21 7.77
N ASP A 358 -13.17 -7.97 8.84
CA ASP A 358 -13.95 -7.95 10.08
C ASP A 358 -13.92 -6.55 10.75
N ALA A 359 -12.77 -5.88 10.73
CA ALA A 359 -12.66 -4.52 11.23
C ALA A 359 -13.46 -3.52 10.38
N LEU A 360 -13.34 -3.62 9.05
CA LEU A 360 -14.08 -2.76 8.12
C LEU A 360 -15.59 -2.96 8.23
N ALA A 361 -16.06 -4.22 8.31
CA ALA A 361 -17.48 -4.53 8.50
C ALA A 361 -18.06 -3.84 9.76
N ARG A 362 -17.37 -3.98 10.89
CA ARG A 362 -17.78 -3.31 12.15
C ARG A 362 -17.87 -1.79 12.02
N GLU A 363 -16.93 -1.17 11.32
CA GLU A 363 -16.95 0.29 11.10
C GLU A 363 -18.08 0.70 10.17
N LEU A 364 -18.38 -0.08 9.14
CA LEU A 364 -19.52 0.16 8.25
C LEU A 364 -20.85 0.05 9.03
N GLU A 365 -21.04 -1.00 9.81
CA GLU A 365 -22.22 -1.17 10.67
C GLU A 365 -22.40 -0.02 11.68
N SER A 366 -21.31 0.42 12.30
CA SER A 366 -21.33 1.55 13.24
C SER A 366 -21.65 2.89 12.57
N SER A 367 -21.40 3.00 11.26
CA SER A 367 -21.69 4.21 10.48
C SER A 367 -23.18 4.39 10.18
N VAL A 368 -23.95 3.31 10.15
CA VAL A 368 -25.41 3.34 9.96
C VAL A 368 -26.16 3.84 11.22
N THR A 369 -25.56 3.66 12.39
CA THR A 369 -26.19 3.98 13.68
C THR A 369 -25.87 5.39 14.20
N ARG A 370 -25.07 6.16 13.47
CA ARG A 370 -24.71 7.56 13.78
C ARG A 370 -25.51 8.54 12.94
#